data_01fbc56471fa3ccd38ec8982224ad1f1
#
_entry.id   01fbc56471fa3ccd38ec8982224ad1f1
#
_cell.length_a   1.000
_cell.length_b   1.000
_cell.length_c   1.000
_cell.angle_alpha   90.00
_cell.angle_beta   90.00
_cell.angle_gamma   90.00
#
_symmetry.space_group_name_H-M   'P 1'
#
loop_
_entity.id
_entity.type
_entity.pdbx_description
1 polymer ?
#
loop_
_entity_poly.entity_id
_entity_poly.type
_entity_poly.pdbx_seq_one_letter_code
_entity_poly.pdbx_strand_id
1 'polypeptide(L)'
;YQPKEHILCLYPDRGRGLAAARLEVGGLEELVKIRGEGSSPVRNVTLRDLVLTGTRRTFMENREPLLRSDWTIFRSGAVLLRGTEGCRILSCEFARLGGTAVFVDGNNENLLVRSCYIHDIGSNGVAFVGDRSCYRGPKNYREAKGMSLERIDRVPGPRNNEFPRNCMVDDCLITRTGLVEKQTAGVQISLAREITVRNCSIYELPRAGINIGEGAFGGHVIEYNDVFDTVRETSDHGSFNSWGRDRFWVRDQMALSQDKDVVLLDIRQPNIIRNNRWRCDHGWDVDLDDGSSNYIIYNNLMLSSGLKLREGFYRKVYNNIMVNKTLYPHVWFRNSGDEFYNNIIFEDRYRPAGNMDFSPWGKLMDRNFVHVKGMKGVEPASELARQSGNDRHSLKGDALFSAPGLGDFSVRASSPALKLGFRNFPMDRFGVRSRHLKALARTPDIPEVAGNRLEKRETVLVKKLGAEVRIAEGEGDLSVFGLMPEDLGRALVIVKVQKDGPCSSAGILPGDVLLMAGGNKVDGVEKLERLLPSSGKLTVTVRRNQENRKVDLQF
;
A
#
# COMPACT_ATOMS: atom_id res chain seq x y z
N TYR A 1 28.96 -7.29 -20.00
CA TYR A 1 29.60 -6.50 -21.01
C TYR A 1 30.92 -5.91 -20.47
N GLN A 2 31.97 -6.05 -21.21
CA GLN A 2 33.29 -5.51 -20.89
C GLN A 2 33.57 -4.31 -21.81
N PRO A 3 33.30 -3.06 -21.35
CA PRO A 3 33.30 -1.87 -22.21
C PRO A 3 34.64 -1.59 -22.86
N LYS A 4 35.75 -1.86 -22.17
CA LYS A 4 37.11 -1.61 -22.70
C LYS A 4 37.49 -2.52 -23.86
N GLU A 5 36.93 -3.71 -23.88
CA GLU A 5 37.28 -4.76 -24.86
C GLU A 5 36.14 -4.96 -25.88
N HIS A 6 35.02 -4.24 -25.71
CA HIS A 6 33.82 -4.39 -26.53
C HIS A 6 33.26 -5.82 -26.58
N ILE A 7 33.47 -6.61 -25.50
CA ILE A 7 33.04 -8.00 -25.41
C ILE A 7 31.75 -8.12 -24.65
N LEU A 8 30.76 -8.80 -25.24
CA LEU A 8 29.54 -9.23 -24.59
C LEU A 8 29.71 -10.69 -24.14
N CYS A 9 29.76 -10.92 -22.82
CA CYS A 9 29.77 -12.25 -22.25
C CYS A 9 28.30 -12.69 -22.03
N LEU A 10 27.94 -13.83 -22.60
CA LEU A 10 26.64 -14.46 -22.45
C LEU A 10 26.81 -15.82 -21.75
N TYR A 11 26.00 -16.03 -20.70
CA TYR A 11 25.84 -17.34 -20.09
C TYR A 11 24.52 -17.95 -20.57
N PRO A 12 24.55 -18.95 -21.45
CA PRO A 12 23.31 -19.50 -22.01
C PRO A 12 22.55 -20.36 -20.97
N ASP A 13 21.25 -20.40 -21.09
CA ASP A 13 20.45 -21.36 -20.34
C ASP A 13 20.86 -22.78 -20.67
N ARG A 14 20.91 -23.65 -19.66
CA ARG A 14 21.29 -25.07 -19.85
C ARG A 14 20.34 -25.71 -20.88
N GLY A 15 20.95 -26.28 -21.93
CA GLY A 15 20.23 -27.00 -23.00
C GLY A 15 19.89 -26.18 -24.25
N ARG A 16 20.23 -24.89 -24.31
CA ARG A 16 20.07 -24.06 -25.53
C ARG A 16 21.43 -23.93 -26.26
N GLY A 17 21.51 -24.45 -27.45
CA GLY A 17 22.65 -24.25 -28.33
C GLY A 17 22.72 -22.81 -28.86
N LEU A 18 23.85 -22.11 -28.62
CA LEU A 18 24.03 -20.71 -29.04
C LEU A 18 24.07 -20.55 -30.57
N ALA A 19 24.47 -21.58 -31.32
CA ALA A 19 24.58 -21.54 -32.78
C ALA A 19 23.23 -21.29 -33.49
N ALA A 20 22.10 -21.62 -32.85
CA ALA A 20 20.74 -21.40 -33.39
C ALA A 20 19.99 -20.25 -32.66
N ALA A 21 20.62 -19.56 -31.71
CA ALA A 21 20.01 -18.54 -30.92
C ALA A 21 20.03 -17.17 -31.64
N ARG A 22 18.88 -16.52 -31.72
CA ARG A 22 18.80 -15.11 -32.10
C ARG A 22 19.01 -14.25 -30.86
N LEU A 23 20.07 -13.46 -30.87
CA LEU A 23 20.41 -12.53 -29.80
C LEU A 23 19.93 -11.12 -30.17
N GLU A 24 19.14 -10.53 -29.28
CA GLU A 24 18.68 -9.14 -29.42
C GLU A 24 19.19 -8.34 -28.23
N VAL A 25 19.83 -7.21 -28.50
CA VAL A 25 20.35 -6.30 -27.46
C VAL A 25 19.62 -4.97 -27.59
N GLY A 26 18.91 -4.57 -26.53
CA GLY A 26 18.24 -3.29 -26.47
C GLY A 26 19.27 -2.14 -26.36
N GLY A 27 19.29 -1.25 -27.33
CA GLY A 27 20.18 -0.08 -27.35
C GLY A 27 19.49 1.23 -26.93
N LEU A 28 18.17 1.33 -27.11
CA LEU A 28 17.39 2.53 -26.85
C LEU A 28 16.69 2.44 -25.48
N GLU A 29 16.59 3.55 -24.78
CA GLU A 29 15.73 3.71 -23.58
C GLU A 29 14.29 3.99 -23.99
N GLU A 30 14.12 4.82 -25.02
CA GLU A 30 12.85 5.33 -25.52
C GLU A 30 12.67 4.89 -26.98
N LEU A 31 11.50 4.34 -27.30
CA LEU A 31 11.14 3.97 -28.68
C LEU A 31 10.29 5.05 -29.32
N VAL A 32 9.45 5.71 -28.53
CA VAL A 32 8.63 6.84 -28.96
C VAL A 32 8.75 7.96 -27.95
N LYS A 33 9.09 9.16 -28.42
CA LYS A 33 9.18 10.38 -27.62
C LYS A 33 8.22 11.44 -28.17
N ILE A 34 7.26 11.85 -27.34
CA ILE A 34 6.31 12.91 -27.68
C ILE A 34 6.60 14.06 -26.71
N ARG A 35 7.15 15.16 -27.24
CA ARG A 35 7.57 16.30 -26.42
C ARG A 35 7.09 17.60 -26.99
N GLY A 36 6.25 18.32 -26.24
CA GLY A 36 5.89 19.70 -26.46
C GLY A 36 6.72 20.63 -25.56
N GLU A 37 6.75 21.91 -25.90
CA GLU A 37 7.49 22.94 -25.16
C GLU A 37 6.55 24.02 -24.64
N GLY A 38 6.69 24.39 -23.35
CA GLY A 38 6.04 25.53 -22.72
C GLY A 38 4.53 25.64 -23.01
N SER A 39 4.15 26.73 -23.71
CA SER A 39 2.76 27.00 -24.09
C SER A 39 2.31 26.28 -25.37
N SER A 40 3.17 25.46 -25.99
CA SER A 40 2.89 24.74 -27.24
C SER A 40 2.90 23.22 -27.01
N PRO A 41 1.88 22.66 -26.37
CA PRO A 41 1.82 21.22 -26.16
C PRO A 41 1.57 20.47 -27.47
N VAL A 42 2.12 19.25 -27.57
CA VAL A 42 1.76 18.32 -28.65
C VAL A 42 0.37 17.77 -28.36
N ARG A 43 -0.54 17.89 -29.34
CA ARG A 43 -1.96 17.53 -29.13
C ARG A 43 -2.40 16.37 -29.98
N ASN A 44 -3.31 15.56 -29.40
CA ASN A 44 -4.13 14.57 -30.10
C ASN A 44 -3.34 13.51 -30.89
N VAL A 45 -2.10 13.21 -30.50
CA VAL A 45 -1.35 12.09 -31.08
C VAL A 45 -1.93 10.78 -30.58
N THR A 46 -2.17 9.85 -31.47
CA THR A 46 -2.66 8.50 -31.14
C THR A 46 -1.65 7.44 -31.60
N LEU A 47 -1.17 6.64 -30.64
CA LEU A 47 -0.47 5.38 -30.90
C LEU A 47 -1.51 4.27 -30.79
N ARG A 48 -1.60 3.42 -31.83
CA ARG A 48 -2.61 2.35 -31.83
C ARG A 48 -2.08 1.10 -32.51
N ASP A 49 -2.47 -0.08 -31.92
CA ASP A 49 -2.22 -1.41 -32.49
C ASP A 49 -0.72 -1.66 -32.79
N LEU A 50 0.15 -1.15 -31.90
CA LEU A 50 1.60 -1.29 -31.99
C LEU A 50 2.12 -2.31 -30.97
N VAL A 51 3.16 -3.04 -31.35
CA VAL A 51 3.98 -3.84 -30.42
C VAL A 51 5.30 -3.10 -30.17
N LEU A 52 5.53 -2.70 -28.91
CA LEU A 52 6.74 -1.99 -28.50
C LEU A 52 7.59 -2.93 -27.62
N THR A 53 8.83 -3.19 -28.03
CA THR A 53 9.70 -4.17 -27.38
C THR A 53 11.16 -3.81 -27.48
N GLY A 54 12.00 -4.37 -26.61
CA GLY A 54 13.45 -4.37 -26.76
C GLY A 54 14.16 -3.09 -26.29
N THR A 55 13.65 -2.37 -25.27
CA THR A 55 14.44 -1.27 -24.68
C THR A 55 15.56 -1.78 -23.79
N ARG A 56 16.62 -0.99 -23.61
CA ARG A 56 17.69 -1.28 -22.67
C ARG A 56 17.21 -1.17 -21.22
N ARG A 57 17.94 -1.78 -20.30
CA ARG A 57 17.70 -1.64 -18.86
C ARG A 57 18.12 -0.27 -18.37
N THR A 58 17.26 0.31 -17.48
CA THR A 58 17.48 1.61 -16.84
C THR A 58 17.75 1.48 -15.35
N PHE A 59 17.86 0.26 -14.85
CA PHE A 59 18.18 -0.02 -13.45
C PHE A 59 19.51 0.63 -13.04
N MET A 60 19.55 1.21 -11.85
CA MET A 60 20.68 1.93 -11.27
C MET A 60 21.04 3.27 -11.97
N GLU A 61 20.25 3.73 -12.93
CA GLU A 61 20.45 5.03 -13.58
C GLU A 61 19.62 6.16 -12.94
N ASN A 62 19.09 5.91 -11.77
CA ASN A 62 18.27 6.87 -11.03
C ASN A 62 19.08 8.09 -10.62
N ARG A 63 18.60 9.27 -10.99
CA ARG A 63 19.30 10.55 -10.74
C ARG A 63 18.52 11.49 -9.83
N GLU A 64 17.29 11.14 -9.54
CA GLU A 64 16.36 11.94 -8.75
C GLU A 64 15.85 11.14 -7.55
N PRO A 65 16.34 11.44 -6.32
CA PRO A 65 15.80 10.82 -5.12
C PRO A 65 14.40 11.38 -4.84
N LEU A 66 13.53 10.52 -4.36
CA LEU A 66 12.26 10.92 -3.78
C LEU A 66 12.44 11.61 -2.43
N LEU A 67 11.34 12.08 -1.87
CA LEU A 67 11.29 12.63 -0.52
C LEU A 67 11.80 11.62 0.52
N ARG A 68 11.48 10.34 0.32
CA ARG A 68 12.10 9.18 1.01
C ARG A 68 12.83 8.31 0.00
N SER A 69 13.90 7.66 0.42
CA SER A 69 14.79 6.91 -0.46
C SER A 69 14.34 5.48 -0.76
N ASP A 70 13.10 5.11 -0.47
CA ASP A 70 12.53 3.80 -0.74
C ASP A 70 12.05 3.60 -2.18
N TRP A 71 12.03 4.65 -2.96
CA TRP A 71 11.77 4.62 -4.40
C TRP A 71 12.56 5.72 -5.11
N THR A 72 13.06 5.42 -6.28
CA THR A 72 13.79 6.38 -7.12
C THR A 72 13.19 6.46 -8.52
N ILE A 73 13.35 7.61 -9.19
CA ILE A 73 12.76 7.85 -10.50
C ILE A 73 13.86 7.92 -11.56
N PHE A 74 13.69 7.16 -12.62
CA PHE A 74 14.34 7.38 -13.89
C PHE A 74 13.31 7.88 -14.89
N ARG A 75 13.44 9.16 -15.32
CA ARG A 75 12.45 9.83 -16.18
C ARG A 75 12.58 9.40 -17.64
N SER A 76 12.23 8.15 -17.91
CA SER A 76 12.23 7.54 -19.23
C SER A 76 11.23 6.38 -19.29
N GLY A 77 10.80 6.03 -20.48
CA GLY A 77 9.94 4.90 -20.80
C GLY A 77 9.97 4.57 -22.28
N ALA A 78 9.56 3.35 -22.65
CA ALA A 78 9.47 2.99 -24.07
C ALA A 78 8.61 4.00 -24.85
N VAL A 79 7.55 4.52 -24.24
CA VAL A 79 6.84 5.74 -24.69
C VAL A 79 7.03 6.81 -23.61
N LEU A 80 7.69 7.91 -23.97
CA LEU A 80 7.85 9.08 -23.12
C LEU A 80 6.96 10.21 -23.62
N LEU A 81 6.14 10.77 -22.72
CA LEU A 81 5.29 11.92 -23.00
C LEU A 81 5.67 13.09 -22.06
N ARG A 82 5.89 14.26 -22.62
CA ARG A 82 6.08 15.52 -21.88
C ARG A 82 5.47 16.68 -22.63
N GLY A 83 4.73 17.56 -21.97
CA GLY A 83 4.07 18.69 -22.61
C GLY A 83 3.03 18.24 -23.64
N THR A 84 2.14 17.31 -23.26
CA THR A 84 1.13 16.76 -24.19
C THR A 84 -0.29 16.99 -23.70
N GLU A 85 -1.24 17.06 -24.66
CA GLU A 85 -2.66 17.26 -24.38
C GLU A 85 -3.52 16.36 -25.29
N GLY A 86 -4.45 15.57 -24.70
CA GLY A 86 -5.40 14.74 -25.45
C GLY A 86 -4.77 13.58 -26.21
N CYS A 87 -3.53 13.19 -25.90
CA CYS A 87 -2.86 12.07 -26.54
C CYS A 87 -3.48 10.72 -26.12
N ARG A 88 -3.31 9.69 -26.96
CA ARG A 88 -3.92 8.37 -26.72
C ARG A 88 -2.94 7.25 -27.06
N ILE A 89 -2.95 6.19 -26.23
CA ILE A 89 -2.27 4.92 -26.46
C ILE A 89 -3.32 3.83 -26.38
N LEU A 90 -3.64 3.22 -27.52
CA LEU A 90 -4.81 2.35 -27.67
C LEU A 90 -4.41 0.97 -28.22
N SER A 91 -4.84 -0.09 -27.56
CA SER A 91 -4.66 -1.46 -28.05
C SER A 91 -3.21 -1.81 -28.41
N CYS A 92 -2.26 -1.25 -27.66
CA CYS A 92 -0.83 -1.53 -27.84
C CYS A 92 -0.37 -2.66 -26.93
N GLU A 93 0.62 -3.42 -27.41
CA GLU A 93 1.35 -4.39 -26.59
C GLU A 93 2.73 -3.82 -26.22
N PHE A 94 3.07 -3.86 -24.95
CA PHE A 94 4.37 -3.53 -24.41
C PHE A 94 4.99 -4.79 -23.82
N ALA A 95 6.08 -5.26 -24.39
CA ALA A 95 6.66 -6.53 -24.04
C ALA A 95 8.19 -6.50 -23.98
N ARG A 96 8.78 -7.18 -23.00
CA ARG A 96 10.25 -7.34 -22.87
C ARG A 96 10.99 -5.99 -22.92
N LEU A 97 10.55 -5.05 -22.10
CA LEU A 97 11.19 -3.73 -21.98
C LEU A 97 12.15 -3.72 -20.78
N GLY A 98 13.28 -3.07 -20.94
CA GLY A 98 14.29 -2.98 -19.89
C GLY A 98 13.99 -1.93 -18.81
N GLY A 99 13.14 -0.94 -19.10
CA GLY A 99 12.71 0.14 -18.21
C GLY A 99 11.19 0.20 -18.06
N THR A 100 10.64 1.41 -17.85
CA THR A 100 9.19 1.67 -17.77
C THR A 100 8.54 1.57 -19.17
N ALA A 101 7.31 1.07 -19.24
CA ALA A 101 6.62 0.98 -20.53
C ALA A 101 6.09 2.35 -20.99
N VAL A 102 5.29 3.04 -20.18
CA VAL A 102 4.79 4.39 -20.48
C VAL A 102 5.16 5.33 -19.36
N PHE A 103 5.92 6.39 -19.67
CA PHE A 103 6.31 7.42 -18.71
C PHE A 103 5.70 8.77 -19.10
N VAL A 104 4.91 9.34 -18.20
CA VAL A 104 4.20 10.61 -18.37
C VAL A 104 4.89 11.63 -17.48
N ASP A 105 5.75 12.46 -18.07
CA ASP A 105 6.68 13.35 -17.39
C ASP A 105 6.17 14.79 -17.36
N GLY A 106 6.05 15.37 -16.19
CA GLY A 106 5.68 16.78 -16.01
C GLY A 106 4.31 17.14 -16.60
N ASN A 107 4.22 18.28 -17.25
CA ASN A 107 2.95 18.81 -17.76
C ASN A 107 2.36 17.94 -18.88
N ASN A 108 1.34 17.17 -18.54
CA ASN A 108 0.54 16.37 -19.48
C ASN A 108 -0.93 16.43 -19.05
N GLU A 109 -1.84 16.51 -20.02
CA GLU A 109 -3.27 16.60 -19.74
C GLU A 109 -4.08 15.70 -20.66
N ASN A 110 -5.13 15.06 -20.10
CA ASN A 110 -6.10 14.26 -20.85
C ASN A 110 -5.48 13.09 -21.63
N LEU A 111 -4.40 12.48 -21.14
CA LEU A 111 -3.84 11.26 -21.73
C LEU A 111 -4.77 10.07 -21.46
N LEU A 112 -5.02 9.25 -22.47
CA LEU A 112 -5.73 8.00 -22.37
C LEU A 112 -4.84 6.81 -22.77
N VAL A 113 -4.57 5.91 -21.83
CA VAL A 113 -3.97 4.58 -22.10
C VAL A 113 -5.09 3.55 -21.95
N ARG A 114 -5.49 2.88 -23.05
CA ARG A 114 -6.65 1.98 -23.05
C ARG A 114 -6.41 0.69 -23.81
N SER A 115 -6.95 -0.41 -23.26
CA SER A 115 -6.98 -1.74 -23.85
C SER A 115 -5.59 -2.25 -24.24
N CYS A 116 -4.56 -1.86 -23.46
CA CYS A 116 -3.18 -2.25 -23.70
C CYS A 116 -2.81 -3.51 -22.89
N TYR A 117 -1.93 -4.35 -23.47
CA TYR A 117 -1.27 -5.44 -22.78
C TYR A 117 0.17 -5.04 -22.45
N ILE A 118 0.48 -4.92 -21.17
CA ILE A 118 1.79 -4.47 -20.64
C ILE A 118 2.38 -5.60 -19.81
N HIS A 119 3.46 -6.22 -20.31
CA HIS A 119 4.02 -7.39 -19.65
C HIS A 119 5.52 -7.56 -19.88
N ASP A 120 6.17 -8.28 -18.97
CA ASP A 120 7.61 -8.52 -18.98
C ASP A 120 8.42 -7.20 -19.03
N ILE A 121 8.13 -6.32 -18.07
CA ILE A 121 8.63 -4.96 -17.99
C ILE A 121 9.69 -4.86 -16.89
N GLY A 122 10.83 -4.25 -17.21
CA GLY A 122 11.95 -4.10 -16.27
C GLY A 122 11.65 -3.20 -15.07
N SER A 123 10.78 -2.19 -15.26
CA SER A 123 10.40 -1.23 -14.21
C SER A 123 8.87 -1.10 -14.14
N ASN A 124 8.29 0.13 -14.11
CA ASN A 124 6.84 0.34 -13.99
C ASN A 124 6.09 0.03 -15.29
N GLY A 125 4.80 -0.33 -15.18
CA GLY A 125 3.91 -0.41 -16.34
C GLY A 125 3.60 1.00 -16.88
N VAL A 126 2.85 1.80 -16.14
CA VAL A 126 2.55 3.21 -16.47
C VAL A 126 2.96 4.09 -15.30
N ALA A 127 3.71 5.17 -15.54
CA ALA A 127 4.14 6.10 -14.51
C ALA A 127 3.71 7.53 -14.84
N PHE A 128 2.97 8.16 -13.94
CA PHE A 128 2.60 9.58 -13.98
C PHE A 128 3.44 10.32 -12.94
N VAL A 129 4.34 11.21 -13.40
CA VAL A 129 5.31 11.84 -12.50
C VAL A 129 5.42 13.34 -12.77
N GLY A 130 4.98 14.15 -11.81
CA GLY A 130 5.14 15.59 -11.85
C GLY A 130 6.59 16.05 -11.67
N ASP A 131 6.89 17.26 -12.11
CA ASP A 131 8.14 17.92 -11.80
C ASP A 131 8.10 18.49 -10.37
N ARG A 132 9.20 18.35 -9.62
CA ARG A 132 9.27 18.84 -8.23
C ARG A 132 9.05 20.34 -8.07
N SER A 133 9.24 21.13 -9.14
CA SER A 133 8.97 22.56 -9.10
C SER A 133 7.49 22.88 -8.85
N CYS A 134 6.57 21.96 -9.16
CA CYS A 134 5.15 22.15 -8.91
C CYS A 134 4.76 22.02 -7.43
N TYR A 135 5.58 21.36 -6.61
CA TYR A 135 5.29 21.06 -5.21
C TYR A 135 5.77 22.19 -4.29
N ARG A 136 4.94 22.57 -3.31
CA ARG A 136 5.22 23.64 -2.33
C ARG A 136 5.84 23.16 -1.03
N GLY A 137 5.93 21.87 -0.84
CA GLY A 137 6.51 21.25 0.34
C GLY A 137 8.03 21.04 0.24
N PRO A 138 8.62 20.33 1.20
CA PRO A 138 10.05 20.05 1.24
C PRO A 138 10.47 19.16 0.06
N LYS A 139 11.68 19.38 -0.43
CA LYS A 139 12.21 18.68 -1.61
C LYS A 139 12.76 17.28 -1.28
N ASN A 140 13.07 17.03 0.00
CA ASN A 140 13.64 15.77 0.45
C ASN A 140 13.38 15.56 1.94
N TYR A 141 13.63 14.34 2.42
CA TYR A 141 13.40 13.95 3.81
C TYR A 141 14.18 14.78 4.83
N ARG A 142 15.39 15.25 4.50
CA ARG A 142 16.20 16.09 5.40
C ARG A 142 15.53 17.44 5.63
N GLU A 143 15.04 18.05 4.56
CA GLU A 143 14.30 19.33 4.65
C GLU A 143 13.00 19.13 5.43
N ALA A 144 12.25 18.05 5.16
CA ALA A 144 11.02 17.74 5.89
C ALA A 144 11.26 17.58 7.39
N LYS A 145 12.31 16.88 7.79
CA LYS A 145 12.64 16.62 9.19
C LYS A 145 12.98 17.89 9.98
N GLY A 146 13.48 18.92 9.31
CA GLY A 146 13.86 20.21 9.93
C GLY A 146 12.79 21.30 9.86
N MET A 147 11.60 21.00 9.28
CA MET A 147 10.52 21.99 9.17
C MET A 147 9.73 22.11 10.47
N SER A 148 9.30 23.33 10.77
CA SER A 148 8.28 23.58 11.77
C SER A 148 6.94 23.96 11.11
N LEU A 149 5.83 23.72 11.82
CA LEU A 149 4.48 23.95 11.31
C LEU A 149 4.23 25.42 10.91
N GLU A 150 4.92 26.36 11.57
CA GLU A 150 4.81 27.81 11.29
C GLU A 150 5.48 28.21 9.97
N ARG A 151 6.42 27.41 9.48
CA ARG A 151 7.23 27.71 8.29
C ARG A 151 6.71 27.12 6.98
N ILE A 152 5.64 26.35 7.04
CA ILE A 152 5.09 25.76 5.82
C ILE A 152 4.46 26.82 4.92
N ASP A 153 4.60 26.63 3.60
CA ASP A 153 3.87 27.41 2.62
C ASP A 153 2.36 27.07 2.70
N ARG A 154 1.52 28.01 3.11
CA ARG A 154 0.08 27.79 3.29
C ARG A 154 -0.77 28.13 2.05
N VAL A 155 -0.15 28.49 0.93
CA VAL A 155 -0.87 28.71 -0.32
C VAL A 155 -1.40 27.38 -0.84
N PRO A 156 -2.71 27.18 -1.01
CA PRO A 156 -3.27 25.90 -1.47
C PRO A 156 -2.87 25.55 -2.90
N GLY A 157 -2.71 24.26 -3.16
CA GLY A 157 -2.45 23.71 -4.48
C GLY A 157 -1.00 23.85 -4.97
N PRO A 158 -0.74 23.47 -6.23
CA PRO A 158 0.58 23.48 -6.81
C PRO A 158 1.12 24.89 -7.10
N ARG A 159 2.43 25.01 -7.32
CA ARG A 159 3.07 26.28 -7.77
C ARG A 159 2.86 26.56 -9.24
N ASN A 160 2.79 25.53 -10.05
CA ASN A 160 2.68 25.59 -11.51
C ASN A 160 1.98 24.34 -12.02
N ASN A 161 1.88 24.18 -13.34
CA ASN A 161 1.20 23.04 -13.97
C ASN A 161 2.16 21.96 -14.48
N GLU A 162 3.39 21.88 -13.96
CA GLU A 162 4.38 20.88 -14.37
C GLU A 162 4.09 19.50 -13.73
N PHE A 163 2.87 18.99 -13.91
CA PHE A 163 2.45 17.69 -13.43
C PHE A 163 1.35 17.08 -14.32
N PRO A 164 1.24 15.73 -14.36
CA PRO A 164 0.18 15.06 -15.10
C PRO A 164 -1.18 15.30 -14.42
N ARG A 165 -2.21 15.58 -15.21
CA ARG A 165 -3.56 15.80 -14.73
C ARG A 165 -4.63 15.27 -15.67
N ASN A 166 -5.75 14.83 -15.09
CA ASN A 166 -6.91 14.34 -15.82
C ASN A 166 -6.57 13.23 -16.83
N CYS A 167 -5.64 12.34 -16.45
CA CYS A 167 -5.19 11.23 -17.29
C CYS A 167 -5.84 9.91 -16.85
N MET A 168 -5.89 8.94 -17.75
CA MET A 168 -6.61 7.68 -17.50
C MET A 168 -5.86 6.46 -18.01
N VAL A 169 -5.81 5.41 -17.18
CA VAL A 169 -5.48 4.03 -17.57
C VAL A 169 -6.78 3.22 -17.47
N ASP A 170 -7.28 2.72 -18.58
CA ASP A 170 -8.57 2.05 -18.67
C ASP A 170 -8.47 0.72 -19.44
N ASP A 171 -9.03 -0.35 -18.88
CA ASP A 171 -9.12 -1.64 -19.56
C ASP A 171 -7.75 -2.19 -20.00
N CYS A 172 -6.74 -2.13 -19.10
CA CYS A 172 -5.38 -2.61 -19.39
C CYS A 172 -5.07 -3.88 -18.59
N LEU A 173 -4.40 -4.83 -19.23
CA LEU A 173 -3.80 -5.99 -18.58
C LEU A 173 -2.33 -5.68 -18.32
N ILE A 174 -1.95 -5.62 -17.02
CA ILE A 174 -0.59 -5.27 -16.59
C ILE A 174 -0.05 -6.41 -15.73
N THR A 175 1.00 -7.06 -16.18
CA THR A 175 1.54 -8.24 -15.49
C THR A 175 3.04 -8.35 -15.66
N ARG A 176 3.72 -8.95 -14.69
CA ARG A 176 5.17 -9.14 -14.71
C ARG A 176 5.94 -7.85 -14.99
N THR A 177 5.59 -6.77 -14.28
CA THR A 177 6.41 -5.56 -14.23
C THR A 177 7.43 -5.67 -13.10
N GLY A 178 8.42 -4.80 -13.08
CA GLY A 178 9.44 -4.81 -12.03
C GLY A 178 10.39 -6.01 -12.10
N LEU A 179 10.63 -6.58 -13.27
CA LEU A 179 11.51 -7.74 -13.41
C LEU A 179 12.96 -7.43 -13.04
N VAL A 180 13.36 -6.18 -13.15
CA VAL A 180 14.72 -5.70 -12.87
C VAL A 180 14.72 -4.73 -11.69
N GLU A 181 13.97 -3.64 -11.80
CA GLU A 181 13.74 -2.65 -10.76
C GLU A 181 12.59 -3.12 -9.85
N LYS A 182 12.86 -3.41 -8.58
CA LYS A 182 11.88 -4.04 -7.68
C LYS A 182 10.97 -3.03 -6.95
N GLN A 183 11.44 -1.81 -6.76
CA GLN A 183 10.68 -0.74 -6.10
C GLN A 183 9.73 -0.02 -7.08
N THR A 184 8.84 -0.77 -7.72
CA THR A 184 7.99 -0.33 -8.83
C THR A 184 6.52 -0.68 -8.62
N ALA A 185 5.67 -0.23 -9.54
CA ALA A 185 4.25 -0.56 -9.56
C ALA A 185 3.74 -0.86 -10.99
N GLY A 186 2.62 -1.54 -11.09
CA GLY A 186 1.90 -1.66 -12.36
C GLY A 186 1.47 -0.27 -12.86
N VAL A 187 0.88 0.54 -11.97
CA VAL A 187 0.62 1.96 -12.21
C VAL A 187 1.19 2.77 -11.06
N GLN A 188 2.13 3.67 -11.38
CA GLN A 188 2.78 4.58 -10.45
C GLN A 188 2.25 6.00 -10.64
N ILE A 189 1.85 6.65 -9.55
CA ILE A 189 1.35 8.03 -9.53
C ILE A 189 2.18 8.82 -8.51
N SER A 190 2.74 9.96 -8.94
CA SER A 190 3.56 10.81 -8.08
C SER A 190 3.46 12.27 -8.50
N LEU A 191 3.13 13.18 -7.60
CA LEU A 191 2.92 14.60 -7.91
C LEU A 191 1.98 14.78 -9.11
N ALA A 192 0.79 14.21 -9.05
CA ALA A 192 -0.20 14.24 -10.14
C ALA A 192 -1.60 14.54 -9.58
N ARG A 193 -2.54 14.90 -10.44
CA ARG A 193 -3.92 15.21 -10.07
C ARG A 193 -4.92 14.52 -10.97
N GLU A 194 -6.03 14.03 -10.38
CA GLU A 194 -7.17 13.52 -11.14
C GLU A 194 -6.77 12.38 -12.12
N ILE A 195 -5.94 11.45 -11.66
CA ILE A 195 -5.59 10.25 -12.42
C ILE A 195 -6.64 9.18 -12.16
N THR A 196 -7.21 8.62 -13.22
CA THR A 196 -8.15 7.50 -13.14
C THR A 196 -7.47 6.20 -13.57
N VAL A 197 -7.55 5.17 -12.72
CA VAL A 197 -7.15 3.79 -13.06
C VAL A 197 -8.38 2.91 -12.90
N ARG A 198 -8.87 2.34 -14.01
CA ARG A 198 -10.10 1.55 -13.96
C ARG A 198 -10.12 0.36 -14.91
N ASN A 199 -10.93 -0.63 -14.55
CA ASN A 199 -11.13 -1.84 -15.37
C ASN A 199 -9.81 -2.54 -15.73
N CYS A 200 -8.78 -2.46 -14.88
CA CYS A 200 -7.48 -3.07 -15.13
C CYS A 200 -7.32 -4.36 -14.35
N SER A 201 -6.70 -5.37 -14.97
CA SER A 201 -6.21 -6.57 -14.27
C SER A 201 -4.70 -6.42 -14.07
N ILE A 202 -4.25 -6.44 -12.81
CA ILE A 202 -2.85 -6.15 -12.45
C ILE A 202 -2.36 -7.22 -11.49
N TYR A 203 -1.34 -8.01 -11.89
CA TYR A 203 -0.84 -9.11 -11.06
C TYR A 203 0.58 -9.56 -11.45
N GLU A 204 1.17 -10.43 -10.64
CA GLU A 204 2.56 -10.92 -10.77
C GLU A 204 3.59 -9.78 -10.65
N LEU A 205 3.52 -8.99 -9.58
CA LEU A 205 4.41 -7.86 -9.36
C LEU A 205 5.27 -8.04 -8.10
N PRO A 206 6.51 -7.56 -8.12
CA PRO A 206 7.40 -7.66 -6.95
C PRO A 206 6.97 -6.77 -5.80
N ARG A 207 6.26 -5.65 -6.10
CA ARG A 207 5.77 -4.65 -5.13
C ARG A 207 4.30 -4.34 -5.39
N ALA A 208 3.88 -3.09 -5.34
CA ALA A 208 2.49 -2.68 -5.45
C ALA A 208 1.90 -2.86 -6.87
N GLY A 209 0.63 -3.18 -6.96
CA GLY A 209 -0.12 -3.14 -8.21
C GLY A 209 -0.38 -1.70 -8.65
N ILE A 210 -0.92 -0.89 -7.76
CA ILE A 210 -1.15 0.54 -7.96
C ILE A 210 -0.53 1.29 -6.78
N ASN A 211 0.29 2.30 -7.06
CA ASN A 211 0.96 3.07 -6.04
C ASN A 211 0.78 4.57 -6.22
N ILE A 212 0.39 5.27 -5.15
CA ILE A 212 0.43 6.74 -5.07
C ILE A 212 1.57 7.12 -4.15
N GLY A 213 2.73 7.44 -4.74
CA GLY A 213 3.90 7.90 -4.02
C GLY A 213 4.03 9.42 -4.12
N GLU A 214 4.36 10.08 -3.01
CA GLU A 214 4.32 11.54 -2.93
C GLU A 214 2.94 12.08 -3.36
N GLY A 215 1.89 11.67 -2.64
CA GLY A 215 0.48 11.86 -2.95
C GLY A 215 -0.01 13.30 -2.82
N ALA A 216 0.60 14.24 -3.58
CA ALA A 216 0.12 15.60 -3.68
C ALA A 216 -0.93 15.73 -4.81
N PHE A 217 -1.83 16.69 -4.64
CA PHE A 217 -2.86 17.18 -5.57
C PHE A 217 -4.16 16.35 -5.61
N GLY A 218 -4.16 15.06 -5.31
CA GLY A 218 -5.36 14.25 -5.07
C GLY A 218 -6.33 14.13 -6.24
N GLY A 219 -7.60 13.79 -5.91
CA GLY A 219 -8.67 13.62 -6.89
C GLY A 219 -8.55 12.35 -7.74
N HIS A 220 -7.69 11.41 -7.35
CA HIS A 220 -7.52 10.16 -8.07
C HIS A 220 -8.73 9.25 -7.91
N VAL A 221 -9.07 8.50 -8.97
CA VAL A 221 -10.16 7.51 -8.96
C VAL A 221 -9.61 6.13 -9.35
N ILE A 222 -9.68 5.20 -8.41
CA ILE A 222 -9.24 3.82 -8.58
C ILE A 222 -10.47 2.94 -8.49
N GLU A 223 -10.95 2.41 -9.62
CA GLU A 223 -12.24 1.70 -9.64
C GLU A 223 -12.30 0.51 -10.59
N TYR A 224 -13.06 -0.50 -10.23
CA TYR A 224 -13.33 -1.71 -11.03
C TYR A 224 -12.06 -2.47 -11.43
N ASN A 225 -10.98 -2.33 -10.68
CA ASN A 225 -9.75 -3.08 -10.93
C ASN A 225 -9.78 -4.44 -10.23
N ASP A 226 -9.01 -5.37 -10.77
CA ASP A 226 -8.68 -6.66 -10.18
C ASP A 226 -7.19 -6.73 -9.94
N VAL A 227 -6.75 -6.59 -8.69
CA VAL A 227 -5.33 -6.44 -8.35
C VAL A 227 -4.93 -7.51 -7.33
N PHE A 228 -4.01 -8.38 -7.71
CA PHE A 228 -3.64 -9.54 -6.88
C PHE A 228 -2.22 -10.02 -7.19
N ASP A 229 -1.72 -11.00 -6.42
CA ASP A 229 -0.38 -11.58 -6.60
C ASP A 229 0.71 -10.50 -6.71
N THR A 230 0.70 -9.60 -5.74
CA THR A 230 1.60 -8.46 -5.61
C THR A 230 2.46 -8.59 -4.35
N VAL A 231 3.43 -7.70 -4.17
CA VAL A 231 4.37 -7.70 -3.03
C VAL A 231 5.18 -9.00 -2.93
N ARG A 232 5.47 -9.62 -4.07
CA ARG A 232 6.10 -10.95 -4.14
C ARG A 232 7.56 -10.96 -3.71
N GLU A 233 8.24 -9.82 -3.77
CA GLU A 233 9.67 -9.72 -3.49
C GLU A 233 10.02 -8.59 -2.50
N THR A 234 9.03 -7.79 -2.12
CA THR A 234 9.18 -6.78 -1.07
C THR A 234 8.24 -7.12 0.08
N SER A 235 8.45 -6.51 1.25
CA SER A 235 7.53 -6.56 2.37
C SER A 235 6.99 -5.16 2.65
N ASP A 236 6.07 -5.02 3.61
CA ASP A 236 5.56 -3.73 4.08
C ASP A 236 4.89 -2.85 3.01
N HIS A 237 4.13 -3.47 2.11
CA HIS A 237 3.36 -2.79 1.07
C HIS A 237 2.03 -3.51 0.84
N GLY A 238 1.18 -2.96 -0.03
CA GLY A 238 -0.10 -3.55 -0.42
C GLY A 238 -0.28 -3.69 -1.93
N SER A 239 -1.33 -4.41 -2.32
CA SER A 239 -1.80 -4.42 -3.72
C SER A 239 -2.12 -3.01 -4.21
N PHE A 240 -2.82 -2.23 -3.40
CA PHE A 240 -2.78 -0.77 -3.44
C PHE A 240 -1.86 -0.28 -2.34
N ASN A 241 -0.97 0.64 -2.67
CA ASN A 241 -0.11 1.27 -1.69
C ASN A 241 -0.08 2.79 -1.90
N SER A 242 0.00 3.55 -0.82
CA SER A 242 0.22 4.99 -0.92
C SER A 242 0.98 5.52 0.28
N TRP A 243 1.74 6.59 0.03
CA TRP A 243 2.24 7.48 1.08
C TRP A 243 1.99 8.93 0.67
N GLY A 244 1.48 9.72 1.59
CA GLY A 244 1.07 11.10 1.34
C GLY A 244 2.20 12.07 1.49
N ARG A 245 2.79 12.11 2.65
CA ARG A 245 3.80 13.09 3.04
C ARG A 245 3.42 14.49 2.64
N ASP A 246 2.44 14.97 3.32
CA ASP A 246 1.98 16.34 3.24
C ASP A 246 3.14 17.33 3.42
N ARG A 247 2.93 18.60 3.12
CA ARG A 247 3.93 19.66 3.26
C ARG A 247 4.61 19.68 4.63
N PHE A 248 3.92 19.18 5.63
CA PHE A 248 4.43 18.99 6.97
C PHE A 248 4.22 17.53 7.36
N TRP A 249 5.25 16.72 7.16
CA TRP A 249 5.23 15.34 7.61
C TRP A 249 6.27 15.13 8.70
N VAL A 250 5.79 15.06 9.92
CA VAL A 250 6.55 14.68 11.11
C VAL A 250 5.79 13.61 11.85
N ARG A 251 6.51 12.80 12.59
CA ARG A 251 5.93 11.80 13.47
C ARG A 251 5.41 12.38 14.79
N ASP A 252 5.50 13.67 14.99
CA ASP A 252 4.88 14.33 16.12
C ASP A 252 3.37 14.42 15.93
N GLN A 253 2.69 13.42 16.45
CA GLN A 253 1.24 13.28 16.37
C GLN A 253 0.48 14.46 17.00
N MET A 254 1.04 15.08 18.02
CA MET A 254 0.35 16.19 18.71
C MET A 254 0.33 17.46 17.87
N ALA A 255 1.43 17.81 17.24
CA ALA A 255 1.50 19.00 16.39
C ALA A 255 0.54 18.92 15.20
N LEU A 256 0.52 17.79 14.49
CA LEU A 256 -0.38 17.60 13.35
C LEU A 256 -1.85 17.49 13.75
N SER A 257 -2.17 16.88 14.88
CA SER A 257 -3.56 16.77 15.35
C SER A 257 -4.19 18.12 15.69
N GLN A 258 -3.38 19.15 15.94
CA GLN A 258 -3.84 20.51 16.19
C GLN A 258 -4.14 21.29 14.90
N ASP A 259 -3.48 20.95 13.79
CA ASP A 259 -3.63 21.63 12.49
C ASP A 259 -3.75 20.62 11.34
N LYS A 260 -4.67 19.70 11.47
CA LYS A 260 -4.88 18.60 10.52
C LYS A 260 -5.27 19.06 9.11
N ASP A 261 -5.80 20.28 8.95
CA ASP A 261 -6.22 20.82 7.66
C ASP A 261 -5.03 21.18 6.75
N VAL A 262 -3.82 21.15 7.26
CA VAL A 262 -2.58 21.28 6.47
C VAL A 262 -2.53 20.26 5.32
N VAL A 263 -3.05 19.05 5.52
CA VAL A 263 -3.09 18.02 4.48
C VAL A 263 -3.97 18.42 3.29
N LEU A 264 -5.00 19.25 3.53
CA LEU A 264 -5.91 19.72 2.50
C LEU A 264 -5.33 20.86 1.65
N LEU A 265 -4.15 21.38 1.99
CA LEU A 265 -3.46 22.36 1.17
C LEU A 265 -3.05 21.77 -0.18
N ASP A 266 -2.65 20.51 -0.20
CA ASP A 266 -2.29 19.80 -1.43
C ASP A 266 -3.40 18.87 -1.92
N ILE A 267 -3.97 18.04 -1.07
CA ILE A 267 -4.99 17.04 -1.44
C ILE A 267 -6.38 17.65 -1.27
N ARG A 268 -6.73 18.55 -2.17
CA ARG A 268 -8.00 19.30 -2.09
C ARG A 268 -9.23 18.48 -2.44
N GLN A 269 -9.09 17.50 -3.32
CA GLN A 269 -10.13 16.54 -3.68
C GLN A 269 -9.76 15.17 -3.13
N PRO A 270 -10.71 14.41 -2.59
CA PRO A 270 -10.42 13.10 -2.05
C PRO A 270 -9.96 12.13 -3.14
N ASN A 271 -9.05 11.23 -2.77
CA ASN A 271 -8.74 10.05 -3.56
C ASN A 271 -9.84 9.01 -3.33
N ILE A 272 -10.40 8.46 -4.39
CA ILE A 272 -11.50 7.51 -4.34
C ILE A 272 -11.02 6.12 -4.73
N ILE A 273 -11.20 5.15 -3.84
CA ILE A 273 -10.92 3.72 -4.10
C ILE A 273 -12.24 2.98 -3.98
N ARG A 274 -12.82 2.51 -5.09
CA ARG A 274 -14.15 1.88 -5.06
C ARG A 274 -14.33 0.76 -6.08
N ASN A 275 -15.19 -0.18 -5.74
CA ASN A 275 -15.58 -1.26 -6.64
C ASN A 275 -14.39 -2.05 -7.19
N ASN A 276 -13.33 -2.23 -6.40
CA ASN A 276 -12.20 -3.05 -6.78
C ASN A 276 -12.21 -4.39 -6.06
N ARG A 277 -11.53 -5.37 -6.62
CA ARG A 277 -11.13 -6.61 -5.96
C ARG A 277 -9.63 -6.59 -5.71
N TRP A 278 -9.24 -6.79 -4.46
CA TRP A 278 -7.88 -6.77 -3.98
C TRP A 278 -7.50 -8.09 -3.34
N ARG A 279 -6.31 -8.58 -3.60
CA ARG A 279 -5.71 -9.70 -2.87
C ARG A 279 -4.21 -9.54 -2.76
N CYS A 280 -3.72 -9.44 -1.54
CA CYS A 280 -2.29 -9.41 -1.24
C CYS A 280 -1.96 -10.45 -0.17
N ASP A 281 -1.28 -11.52 -0.55
CA ASP A 281 -0.93 -12.58 0.39
C ASP A 281 0.35 -12.27 1.19
N HIS A 282 1.13 -11.26 0.76
CA HIS A 282 2.43 -10.90 1.33
C HIS A 282 2.46 -9.53 2.04
N GLY A 283 1.37 -8.82 2.05
CA GLY A 283 1.24 -7.48 2.66
C GLY A 283 -0.21 -7.16 2.98
N TRP A 284 -0.69 -5.97 2.63
CA TRP A 284 -2.10 -5.57 2.77
C TRP A 284 -2.82 -5.53 1.43
N ASP A 285 -4.12 -5.78 1.43
CA ASP A 285 -4.93 -5.57 0.23
C ASP A 285 -4.91 -4.09 -0.17
N VAL A 286 -5.09 -3.21 0.82
CA VAL A 286 -4.99 -1.76 0.66
C VAL A 286 -4.14 -1.20 1.79
N ASP A 287 -3.05 -0.54 1.44
CA ASP A 287 -2.11 0.08 2.37
C ASP A 287 -2.10 1.60 2.22
N LEU A 288 -2.65 2.30 3.20
CA LEU A 288 -2.49 3.75 3.35
C LEU A 288 -1.39 4.02 4.36
N ASP A 289 -0.18 4.20 3.84
CA ASP A 289 1.02 4.42 4.62
C ASP A 289 1.33 5.92 4.81
N ASP A 290 2.35 6.26 5.51
CA ASP A 290 3.00 7.56 5.81
C ASP A 290 2.24 8.82 5.33
N GLY A 291 1.28 9.30 6.11
CA GLY A 291 0.58 10.56 5.84
C GLY A 291 -0.49 10.51 4.76
N SER A 292 -0.90 9.31 4.31
CA SER A 292 -1.97 9.15 3.31
C SER A 292 -3.29 9.70 3.83
N SER A 293 -3.69 10.88 3.33
CA SER A 293 -4.83 11.65 3.81
C SER A 293 -5.87 11.89 2.73
N ASN A 294 -7.10 12.21 3.14
CA ASN A 294 -8.24 12.55 2.30
C ASN A 294 -8.59 11.44 1.29
N TYR A 295 -8.98 10.27 1.82
CA TYR A 295 -9.41 9.11 1.04
C TYR A 295 -10.88 8.75 1.31
N ILE A 296 -11.57 8.30 0.25
CA ILE A 296 -12.90 7.67 0.35
C ILE A 296 -12.79 6.26 -0.24
N ILE A 297 -12.97 5.24 0.60
CA ILE A 297 -12.78 3.83 0.26
C ILE A 297 -14.09 3.08 0.48
N TYR A 298 -14.73 2.62 -0.59
CA TYR A 298 -16.02 1.94 -0.49
C TYR A 298 -16.30 0.93 -1.60
N ASN A 299 -17.19 0.00 -1.33
CA ASN A 299 -17.58 -1.05 -2.28
C ASN A 299 -16.37 -1.88 -2.78
N ASN A 300 -15.36 -2.11 -1.95
CA ASN A 300 -14.25 -2.97 -2.33
C ASN A 300 -14.39 -4.36 -1.72
N LEU A 301 -13.95 -5.36 -2.46
CA LEU A 301 -13.78 -6.72 -2.00
C LEU A 301 -12.28 -6.95 -1.74
N MET A 302 -11.90 -7.07 -0.47
CA MET A 302 -10.54 -7.33 0.00
C MET A 302 -10.45 -8.79 0.43
N LEU A 303 -9.69 -9.61 -0.29
CA LEU A 303 -9.77 -11.07 -0.18
C LEU A 303 -8.80 -11.68 0.84
N SER A 304 -7.72 -10.99 1.22
CA SER A 304 -6.66 -11.63 2.00
C SER A 304 -6.28 -10.88 3.27
N SER A 305 -5.75 -9.68 3.14
CA SER A 305 -5.01 -9.04 4.23
C SER A 305 -5.62 -7.72 4.73
N GLY A 306 -6.78 -7.32 4.22
CA GLY A 306 -7.53 -6.18 4.72
C GLY A 306 -6.90 -4.82 4.44
N LEU A 307 -7.25 -3.83 5.28
CA LEU A 307 -6.90 -2.42 5.11
C LEU A 307 -5.98 -1.94 6.23
N LYS A 308 -4.82 -1.38 5.87
CA LYS A 308 -3.96 -0.63 6.78
C LYS A 308 -4.24 0.87 6.68
N LEU A 309 -4.42 1.54 7.82
CA LEU A 309 -4.45 2.99 7.94
C LEU A 309 -3.33 3.42 8.88
N ARG A 310 -2.33 4.09 8.33
CA ARG A 310 -1.21 4.66 9.09
C ARG A 310 -1.41 6.16 9.28
N GLU A 311 -0.35 6.93 9.60
CA GLU A 311 -0.46 8.39 9.76
C GLU A 311 -1.30 9.01 8.65
N GLY A 312 -2.23 9.85 9.00
CA GLY A 312 -3.06 10.55 8.02
C GLY A 312 -4.38 11.02 8.61
N PHE A 313 -5.14 11.75 7.81
CA PHE A 313 -6.37 12.40 8.21
C PHE A 313 -7.47 12.24 7.17
N TYR A 314 -8.73 12.30 7.60
CA TYR A 314 -9.90 12.36 6.73
C TYR A 314 -10.05 11.13 5.81
N ARG A 315 -9.79 9.91 6.34
CA ARG A 315 -10.06 8.67 5.61
C ARG A 315 -11.48 8.18 5.95
N LYS A 316 -12.30 8.04 4.93
CA LYS A 316 -13.68 7.55 5.05
C LYS A 316 -13.81 6.18 4.40
N VAL A 317 -14.02 5.16 5.23
CA VAL A 317 -14.04 3.75 4.83
C VAL A 317 -15.41 3.15 5.14
N TYR A 318 -16.18 2.79 4.12
CA TYR A 318 -17.51 2.24 4.33
C TYR A 318 -17.93 1.27 3.23
N ASN A 319 -18.85 0.40 3.57
CA ASN A 319 -19.47 -0.55 2.63
C ASN A 319 -18.47 -1.44 1.89
N ASN A 320 -17.37 -1.84 2.56
CA ASN A 320 -16.41 -2.79 2.02
C ASN A 320 -16.62 -4.18 2.63
N ILE A 321 -16.11 -5.20 1.98
CA ILE A 321 -16.01 -6.57 2.50
C ILE A 321 -14.53 -6.91 2.64
N MET A 322 -14.10 -7.25 3.86
CA MET A 322 -12.71 -7.60 4.20
C MET A 322 -12.67 -9.06 4.65
N VAL A 323 -12.33 -9.95 3.72
CA VAL A 323 -12.30 -11.41 3.94
C VAL A 323 -11.03 -11.80 4.68
N ASN A 324 -11.16 -12.66 5.71
CA ASN A 324 -10.09 -13.24 6.52
C ASN A 324 -9.30 -12.28 7.42
N LYS A 325 -9.29 -11.01 7.14
CA LYS A 325 -8.60 -9.96 7.90
C LYS A 325 -9.54 -8.78 8.12
N THR A 326 -9.02 -7.67 8.65
CA THR A 326 -9.80 -6.53 9.07
C THR A 326 -9.07 -5.22 8.86
N LEU A 327 -9.43 -4.21 9.64
CA LEU A 327 -8.73 -2.94 9.73
C LEU A 327 -7.48 -3.06 10.63
N TYR A 328 -6.36 -2.52 10.14
CA TYR A 328 -5.10 -2.34 10.86
C TYR A 328 -4.87 -0.85 11.09
N PRO A 329 -5.31 -0.28 12.22
CA PRO A 329 -4.88 1.05 12.63
C PRO A 329 -3.39 0.98 13.00
N HIS A 330 -2.54 1.72 12.26
CA HIS A 330 -1.10 1.67 12.44
C HIS A 330 -0.54 3.09 12.52
N VAL A 331 -0.04 3.51 13.68
CA VAL A 331 0.30 4.91 13.96
C VAL A 331 -0.88 5.84 13.67
N TRP A 332 -1.91 5.70 14.46
CA TRP A 332 -3.13 6.49 14.27
C TRP A 332 -3.05 7.82 15.03
N PHE A 333 -3.46 8.90 14.39
CA PHE A 333 -3.51 10.20 15.04
C PHE A 333 -4.80 10.40 15.83
N ARG A 334 -4.69 10.96 17.04
CA ARG A 334 -5.84 11.49 17.75
C ARG A 334 -6.46 12.59 16.90
N ASN A 335 -7.79 12.65 16.82
CA ASN A 335 -8.52 13.59 15.99
C ASN A 335 -8.24 13.46 14.48
N SER A 336 -7.85 12.28 13.99
CA SER A 336 -7.60 12.04 12.57
C SER A 336 -8.78 12.41 11.66
N GLY A 337 -10.01 12.42 12.19
CA GLY A 337 -11.23 12.63 11.41
C GLY A 337 -11.64 11.39 10.60
N ASP A 338 -11.03 10.24 10.86
CA ASP A 338 -11.30 8.99 10.16
C ASP A 338 -12.68 8.44 10.49
N GLU A 339 -13.32 7.84 9.49
CA GLU A 339 -14.61 7.18 9.60
C GLU A 339 -14.52 5.75 9.08
N PHE A 340 -15.00 4.76 9.85
CA PHE A 340 -15.03 3.34 9.50
C PHE A 340 -16.39 2.75 9.87
N TYR A 341 -17.27 2.53 8.89
CA TYR A 341 -18.64 2.11 9.17
C TYR A 341 -19.30 1.30 8.04
N ASN A 342 -20.33 0.56 8.36
CA ASN A 342 -21.10 -0.28 7.42
C ASN A 342 -20.23 -1.27 6.63
N ASN A 343 -19.09 -1.71 7.15
CA ASN A 343 -18.25 -2.71 6.52
C ASN A 343 -18.64 -4.12 7.02
N ILE A 344 -18.41 -5.14 6.20
CA ILE A 344 -18.43 -6.55 6.61
C ILE A 344 -16.97 -6.99 6.79
N ILE A 345 -16.63 -7.42 8.00
CA ILE A 345 -15.29 -7.90 8.38
C ILE A 345 -15.36 -9.32 8.92
N PHE A 346 -14.28 -10.08 8.81
CA PHE A 346 -14.26 -11.50 9.17
C PHE A 346 -13.56 -11.79 10.51
N GLU A 347 -13.03 -10.77 11.15
CA GLU A 347 -12.47 -10.88 12.50
C GLU A 347 -13.29 -10.04 13.48
N ASP A 348 -13.47 -10.54 14.68
CA ASP A 348 -14.22 -9.87 15.75
C ASP A 348 -13.37 -8.86 16.55
N ARG A 349 -12.24 -8.44 15.98
CA ARG A 349 -11.33 -7.44 16.55
C ARG A 349 -10.61 -6.68 15.45
N TYR A 350 -10.24 -5.45 15.74
CA TYR A 350 -9.26 -4.72 14.95
C TYR A 350 -7.84 -5.16 15.29
N ARG A 351 -6.89 -4.93 14.40
CA ARG A 351 -5.49 -5.30 14.60
C ARG A 351 -4.60 -4.06 14.71
N PRO A 352 -4.66 -3.32 15.83
CA PRO A 352 -3.82 -2.16 15.99
C PRO A 352 -2.35 -2.57 16.03
N ALA A 353 -1.52 -1.83 15.30
CA ALA A 353 -0.07 -1.87 15.41
C ALA A 353 0.41 -0.53 16.00
N GLY A 354 1.29 -0.59 16.99
CA GLY A 354 1.76 0.61 17.69
C GLY A 354 0.81 1.08 18.79
N ASN A 355 0.94 2.35 19.15
CA ASN A 355 0.22 2.92 20.29
C ASN A 355 -1.17 3.43 19.91
N MET A 356 -2.20 2.76 20.42
CA MET A 356 -3.62 3.05 20.20
C MET A 356 -4.40 3.15 21.53
N ASP A 357 -3.79 3.77 22.54
CA ASP A 357 -4.36 3.85 23.91
C ASP A 357 -5.37 4.99 24.11
N PHE A 358 -5.70 5.72 23.05
CA PHE A 358 -6.70 6.78 23.11
C PHE A 358 -8.04 6.31 22.50
N SER A 359 -8.91 5.89 23.34
CA SER A 359 -10.32 5.66 22.99
C SER A 359 -11.14 6.94 23.27
N PRO A 360 -12.19 7.25 22.46
CA PRO A 360 -12.66 6.57 21.26
C PRO A 360 -11.82 6.82 20.03
N TRP A 361 -11.75 5.81 19.12
CA TRP A 361 -10.99 5.89 17.88
C TRP A 361 -11.76 6.60 16.78
N GLY A 362 -11.04 7.40 16.01
CA GLY A 362 -11.59 8.10 14.85
C GLY A 362 -12.74 9.08 15.18
N LYS A 363 -13.36 9.60 14.14
CA LYS A 363 -14.58 10.42 14.21
C LYS A 363 -15.84 9.54 14.30
N LEU A 364 -15.83 8.43 13.56
CA LEU A 364 -16.94 7.48 13.51
C LEU A 364 -16.39 6.07 13.27
N MET A 365 -16.60 5.17 14.22
CA MET A 365 -16.41 3.73 14.02
C MET A 365 -17.65 3.04 14.54
N ASP A 366 -18.55 2.58 13.64
CA ASP A 366 -19.82 2.01 14.06
C ASP A 366 -20.53 1.26 12.92
N ARG A 367 -21.56 0.47 13.28
CA ARG A 367 -22.39 -0.27 12.32
C ARG A 367 -21.62 -1.20 11.41
N ASN A 368 -20.49 -1.73 11.86
CA ASN A 368 -19.75 -2.77 11.17
C ASN A 368 -20.36 -4.13 11.48
N PHE A 369 -20.29 -5.05 10.54
CA PHE A 369 -20.80 -6.40 10.70
C PHE A 369 -19.66 -7.42 10.71
N VAL A 370 -19.50 -8.13 11.84
CA VAL A 370 -18.54 -9.22 11.97
C VAL A 370 -19.18 -10.49 11.45
N HIS A 371 -18.69 -11.02 10.35
CA HIS A 371 -19.16 -12.28 9.77
C HIS A 371 -18.63 -13.48 10.53
N VAL A 372 -19.54 -14.36 10.98
CA VAL A 372 -19.24 -15.67 11.56
C VAL A 372 -20.09 -16.71 10.85
N LYS A 373 -19.46 -17.52 10.02
CA LYS A 373 -20.14 -18.54 9.22
C LYS A 373 -20.97 -19.50 10.07
N GLY A 374 -22.25 -19.62 9.75
CA GLY A 374 -23.16 -20.56 10.39
C GLY A 374 -23.62 -20.16 11.80
N MET A 375 -23.30 -18.96 12.26
CA MET A 375 -23.77 -18.45 13.54
C MET A 375 -25.28 -18.26 13.52
N LYS A 376 -25.97 -18.85 14.50
CA LYS A 376 -27.41 -18.68 14.67
C LYS A 376 -27.69 -17.39 15.43
N GLY A 377 -28.45 -16.48 14.79
CA GLY A 377 -28.80 -15.19 15.39
C GLY A 377 -27.73 -14.11 15.18
N VAL A 378 -27.89 -13.03 15.90
CA VAL A 378 -27.03 -11.83 15.83
C VAL A 378 -26.80 -11.33 17.25
N GLU A 379 -25.60 -10.95 17.57
CA GLU A 379 -25.22 -10.36 18.86
C GLU A 379 -24.41 -9.07 18.68
N PRO A 380 -24.28 -8.21 19.71
CA PRO A 380 -23.39 -7.06 19.66
C PRO A 380 -21.93 -7.47 19.40
N ALA A 381 -21.22 -6.72 18.58
CA ALA A 381 -19.78 -6.90 18.35
C ALA A 381 -18.97 -6.29 19.51
N SER A 382 -19.11 -6.87 20.71
CA SER A 382 -18.62 -6.29 21.98
C SER A 382 -17.10 -6.09 22.01
N GLU A 383 -16.33 -6.93 21.31
CA GLU A 383 -14.87 -6.78 21.24
C GLU A 383 -14.46 -5.56 20.40
N LEU A 384 -15.14 -5.28 19.29
CA LEU A 384 -14.92 -4.04 18.53
C LEU A 384 -15.22 -2.82 19.39
N ALA A 385 -16.37 -2.83 20.10
CA ALA A 385 -16.77 -1.73 20.97
C ALA A 385 -15.77 -1.51 22.13
N ARG A 386 -15.25 -2.58 22.71
CA ARG A 386 -14.24 -2.53 23.77
C ARG A 386 -12.93 -1.93 23.28
N GLN A 387 -12.49 -2.29 22.06
CA GLN A 387 -11.22 -1.80 21.50
C GLN A 387 -11.31 -0.35 21.03
N SER A 388 -12.34 -0.01 20.27
CA SER A 388 -12.44 1.31 19.64
C SER A 388 -13.01 2.38 20.56
N GLY A 389 -13.75 1.97 21.60
CA GLY A 389 -14.58 2.87 22.41
C GLY A 389 -15.80 3.44 21.65
N ASN A 390 -16.02 2.93 20.45
CA ASN A 390 -17.11 3.21 19.53
C ASN A 390 -17.86 1.89 19.22
N ASP A 391 -18.29 1.63 18.00
CA ASP A 391 -18.92 0.37 17.54
C ASP A 391 -20.14 -0.10 18.37
N ARG A 392 -20.89 0.85 18.94
CA ARG A 392 -22.01 0.53 19.84
C ARG A 392 -23.16 -0.19 19.13
N HIS A 393 -23.29 0.01 17.82
CA HIS A 393 -24.32 -0.60 16.98
C HIS A 393 -23.73 -1.63 16.01
N SER A 394 -22.45 -1.96 16.15
CA SER A 394 -21.83 -3.02 15.37
C SER A 394 -22.31 -4.38 15.84
N LEU A 395 -22.52 -5.29 14.91
CA LEU A 395 -23.12 -6.60 15.16
C LEU A 395 -22.22 -7.73 14.67
N LYS A 396 -22.44 -8.93 15.23
CA LYS A 396 -21.76 -10.18 14.87
C LYS A 396 -22.80 -11.26 14.55
N GLY A 397 -22.57 -12.02 13.48
CA GLY A 397 -23.47 -13.08 13.04
C GLY A 397 -23.11 -13.60 11.65
N ASP A 398 -23.97 -14.42 11.04
CA ASP A 398 -23.77 -14.86 9.65
C ASP A 398 -24.27 -13.78 8.70
N ALA A 399 -23.37 -13.28 7.82
CA ALA A 399 -23.70 -12.26 6.82
C ALA A 399 -24.59 -12.81 5.69
N LEU A 400 -24.76 -14.14 5.59
CA LEU A 400 -25.57 -14.82 4.57
C LEU A 400 -25.14 -14.48 3.14
N PHE A 401 -23.85 -14.65 2.84
CA PHE A 401 -23.33 -14.48 1.49
C PHE A 401 -23.99 -15.41 0.49
N SER A 402 -24.14 -14.98 -0.77
CA SER A 402 -24.81 -15.71 -1.86
C SER A 402 -24.01 -16.93 -2.30
N ALA A 403 -22.78 -16.72 -2.77
CA ALA A 403 -21.90 -17.79 -3.25
C ALA A 403 -20.41 -17.43 -3.06
N PRO A 404 -19.92 -17.25 -1.83
CA PRO A 404 -18.57 -16.75 -1.56
C PRO A 404 -17.46 -17.64 -2.15
N GLY A 405 -17.66 -18.96 -2.21
CA GLY A 405 -16.72 -19.89 -2.85
C GLY A 405 -16.57 -19.71 -4.36
N LEU A 406 -17.50 -19.01 -5.01
CA LEU A 406 -17.45 -18.62 -6.40
C LEU A 406 -17.07 -17.15 -6.62
N GLY A 407 -16.69 -16.44 -5.54
CA GLY A 407 -16.35 -15.03 -5.58
C GLY A 407 -17.53 -14.05 -5.49
N ASP A 408 -18.76 -14.55 -5.33
CA ASP A 408 -19.94 -13.71 -5.09
C ASP A 408 -20.16 -13.51 -3.58
N PHE A 409 -19.63 -12.43 -3.06
CA PHE A 409 -19.79 -11.98 -1.69
C PHE A 409 -20.99 -11.03 -1.51
N SER A 410 -21.91 -10.94 -2.45
CA SER A 410 -23.19 -10.27 -2.21
C SER A 410 -23.96 -10.98 -1.09
N VAL A 411 -24.67 -10.22 -0.28
CA VAL A 411 -25.46 -10.79 0.81
C VAL A 411 -26.92 -10.95 0.39
N ARG A 412 -27.58 -12.00 0.91
CA ARG A 412 -29.02 -12.28 0.65
C ARG A 412 -29.90 -11.20 1.27
N ALA A 413 -31.10 -11.04 0.78
CA ALA A 413 -32.06 -10.04 1.27
C ALA A 413 -32.38 -10.15 2.78
N SER A 414 -32.23 -11.35 3.36
CA SER A 414 -32.41 -11.60 4.79
C SER A 414 -31.18 -11.27 5.65
N SER A 415 -30.07 -10.83 5.04
CA SER A 415 -28.84 -10.54 5.76
C SER A 415 -29.01 -9.47 6.83
N PRO A 416 -28.53 -9.72 8.06
CA PRO A 416 -28.55 -8.71 9.10
C PRO A 416 -27.63 -7.50 8.80
N ALA A 417 -26.59 -7.68 7.97
CA ALA A 417 -25.69 -6.60 7.58
C ALA A 417 -26.44 -5.46 6.84
N LEU A 418 -27.50 -5.78 6.09
CA LEU A 418 -28.32 -4.79 5.40
C LEU A 418 -29.04 -3.83 6.38
N LYS A 419 -29.38 -4.31 7.58
CA LYS A 419 -30.00 -3.49 8.62
C LYS A 419 -29.04 -2.45 9.20
N LEU A 420 -27.74 -2.71 9.15
CA LEU A 420 -26.70 -1.77 9.56
C LEU A 420 -26.42 -0.69 8.51
N GLY A 421 -26.94 -0.86 7.30
CA GLY A 421 -26.73 0.08 6.19
C GLY A 421 -25.77 -0.39 5.12
N PHE A 422 -25.24 -1.63 5.22
CA PHE A 422 -24.50 -2.24 4.12
C PHE A 422 -25.38 -2.34 2.85
N ARG A 423 -24.78 -2.21 1.68
CA ARG A 423 -25.44 -2.33 0.38
C ARG A 423 -24.61 -3.24 -0.53
N ASN A 424 -25.27 -4.16 -1.22
CA ASN A 424 -24.60 -4.96 -2.24
C ASN A 424 -24.04 -4.08 -3.36
N PHE A 425 -22.91 -4.47 -3.91
CA PHE A 425 -22.27 -3.84 -5.06
C PHE A 425 -21.87 -4.91 -6.10
N PRO A 426 -21.61 -4.56 -7.38
CA PRO A 426 -21.30 -5.55 -8.41
C PRO A 426 -20.05 -6.37 -8.07
N MET A 427 -20.16 -7.71 -8.15
CA MET A 427 -19.07 -8.67 -7.90
C MET A 427 -18.49 -9.26 -9.20
N ASP A 428 -19.03 -8.89 -10.36
CA ASP A 428 -18.70 -9.44 -11.68
C ASP A 428 -18.01 -8.44 -12.62
N ARG A 429 -17.64 -7.26 -12.10
CA ARG A 429 -17.13 -6.17 -12.93
C ARG A 429 -15.67 -5.81 -12.66
N PHE A 430 -14.94 -6.65 -11.97
CA PHE A 430 -13.53 -6.42 -11.67
C PHE A 430 -12.64 -6.78 -12.87
N GLY A 431 -11.63 -5.95 -13.12
CA GLY A 431 -10.60 -6.19 -14.13
C GLY A 431 -10.99 -5.83 -15.56
N VAL A 432 -10.19 -6.30 -16.50
CA VAL A 432 -10.30 -5.97 -17.92
C VAL A 432 -11.64 -6.37 -18.53
N ARG A 433 -12.08 -5.58 -19.51
CA ARG A 433 -13.40 -5.70 -20.14
C ARG A 433 -13.34 -6.19 -21.58
N SER A 434 -12.33 -5.78 -22.34
CA SER A 434 -12.16 -6.18 -23.73
C SER A 434 -11.95 -7.69 -23.84
N ARG A 435 -12.59 -8.29 -24.85
CA ARG A 435 -12.67 -9.75 -25.01
C ARG A 435 -11.28 -10.39 -25.11
N HIS A 436 -10.37 -9.77 -25.85
CA HIS A 436 -9.03 -10.32 -26.06
C HIS A 436 -8.20 -10.28 -24.76
N LEU A 437 -8.27 -9.21 -23.96
CA LEU A 437 -7.57 -9.14 -22.68
C LEU A 437 -8.19 -10.08 -21.64
N LYS A 438 -9.52 -10.26 -21.64
CA LYS A 438 -10.17 -11.25 -20.76
C LYS A 438 -9.72 -12.68 -21.05
N ALA A 439 -9.41 -13.00 -22.29
CA ALA A 439 -8.92 -14.32 -22.66
C ALA A 439 -7.49 -14.60 -22.18
N LEU A 440 -6.71 -13.55 -21.92
CA LEU A 440 -5.33 -13.61 -21.40
C LEU A 440 -5.27 -13.45 -19.87
N ALA A 441 -6.19 -12.68 -19.31
CA ALA A 441 -6.19 -12.33 -17.91
C ALA A 441 -6.53 -13.51 -17.01
N ARG A 442 -5.86 -13.60 -15.86
CA ARG A 442 -6.24 -14.47 -14.74
C ARG A 442 -7.14 -13.70 -13.77
N THR A 443 -7.81 -14.44 -12.91
CA THR A 443 -8.51 -13.94 -11.72
C THR A 443 -7.85 -14.52 -10.48
N PRO A 444 -7.90 -13.85 -9.31
CA PRO A 444 -7.36 -14.40 -8.09
C PRO A 444 -8.15 -15.63 -7.63
N ASP A 445 -7.47 -16.57 -7.02
CA ASP A 445 -8.14 -17.64 -6.30
C ASP A 445 -8.99 -17.04 -5.17
N ILE A 446 -10.18 -17.59 -4.97
CA ILE A 446 -11.01 -17.18 -3.85
C ILE A 446 -10.53 -17.92 -2.61
N PRO A 447 -10.11 -17.21 -1.53
CA PRO A 447 -9.63 -17.87 -0.34
C PRO A 447 -10.77 -18.66 0.32
N GLU A 448 -10.42 -19.78 0.95
CA GLU A 448 -11.37 -20.41 1.86
C GLU A 448 -11.77 -19.38 2.91
N VAL A 449 -13.07 -19.21 3.07
CA VAL A 449 -13.62 -18.38 4.14
C VAL A 449 -13.29 -19.08 5.44
N ALA A 450 -12.23 -18.67 6.10
CA ALA A 450 -11.83 -19.21 7.38
C ALA A 450 -13.01 -19.06 8.34
N GLY A 451 -13.51 -20.17 8.86
CA GLY A 451 -14.30 -20.09 10.08
C GLY A 451 -13.41 -19.43 11.12
N ASN A 452 -13.92 -18.46 11.87
CA ASN A 452 -13.21 -17.60 12.82
C ASN A 452 -12.36 -18.41 13.82
N ARG A 453 -11.36 -19.10 13.37
CA ARG A 453 -10.27 -19.55 14.21
C ARG A 453 -9.39 -18.31 14.43
N LEU A 454 -9.67 -17.61 15.51
CA LEU A 454 -8.62 -16.89 16.21
C LEU A 454 -7.52 -17.94 16.46
N GLU A 455 -6.44 -17.88 15.69
CA GLU A 455 -5.21 -18.50 16.14
C GLU A 455 -4.91 -17.83 17.48
N LYS A 456 -5.20 -18.53 18.57
CA LYS A 456 -4.66 -18.20 19.88
C LYS A 456 -3.15 -18.39 19.73
N ARG A 457 -2.46 -17.32 19.36
CA ARG A 457 -1.01 -17.32 19.40
C ARG A 457 -0.63 -17.47 20.87
N GLU A 458 0.18 -18.46 21.17
CA GLU A 458 0.62 -18.69 22.54
C GLU A 458 1.36 -17.46 23.05
N THR A 459 0.93 -16.96 24.20
CA THR A 459 1.59 -15.86 24.89
C THR A 459 2.25 -16.39 26.14
N VAL A 460 3.43 -15.86 26.46
CA VAL A 460 4.20 -16.22 27.64
C VAL A 460 4.36 -14.99 28.51
N LEU A 461 4.00 -15.12 29.79
CA LEU A 461 4.24 -14.06 30.78
C LEU A 461 5.70 -14.08 31.23
N VAL A 462 6.47 -13.08 30.82
CA VAL A 462 7.83 -12.85 31.33
C VAL A 462 7.74 -12.01 32.60
N LYS A 463 7.68 -12.67 33.74
CA LYS A 463 7.43 -12.03 35.07
C LYS A 463 8.41 -10.90 35.37
N LYS A 464 9.71 -11.08 35.10
CA LYS A 464 10.72 -10.05 35.31
C LYS A 464 10.50 -8.77 34.50
N LEU A 465 9.91 -8.88 33.31
CA LEU A 465 9.54 -7.72 32.50
C LEU A 465 8.22 -7.08 32.94
N GLY A 466 7.36 -7.83 33.59
CA GLY A 466 5.98 -7.43 33.80
C GLY A 466 5.20 -7.35 32.47
N ALA A 467 5.46 -8.26 31.54
CA ALA A 467 4.83 -8.24 30.22
C ALA A 467 4.51 -9.64 29.69
N GLU A 468 3.39 -9.76 29.00
CA GLU A 468 3.08 -10.93 28.18
C GLU A 468 3.68 -10.71 26.78
N VAL A 469 4.41 -11.69 26.30
CA VAL A 469 5.06 -11.67 24.99
C VAL A 469 4.62 -12.86 24.15
N ARG A 470 4.74 -12.72 22.83
CA ARG A 470 4.65 -13.83 21.88
C ARG A 470 5.79 -13.77 20.89
N ILE A 471 6.12 -14.88 20.27
CA ILE A 471 7.09 -14.92 19.18
C ILE A 471 6.47 -14.27 17.94
N ALA A 472 7.28 -13.52 17.19
CA ALA A 472 6.89 -12.97 15.89
C ALA A 472 6.85 -14.09 14.84
N GLU A 473 5.72 -14.28 14.16
CA GLU A 473 5.49 -15.38 13.24
C GLU A 473 4.75 -14.92 11.98
N GLY A 474 5.19 -15.46 10.84
CA GLY A 474 4.54 -15.25 9.56
C GLY A 474 4.71 -13.85 8.96
N GLU A 475 4.36 -13.74 7.69
CA GLU A 475 4.50 -12.51 6.90
C GLU A 475 3.69 -11.33 7.45
N GLY A 476 2.58 -11.59 8.13
CA GLY A 476 1.79 -10.56 8.78
C GLY A 476 2.56 -9.78 9.85
N ASP A 477 3.41 -10.47 10.63
CA ASP A 477 4.24 -9.80 11.63
C ASP A 477 5.42 -9.06 11.00
N LEU A 478 5.99 -9.57 9.90
CA LEU A 478 7.00 -8.83 9.12
C LEU A 478 6.45 -7.48 8.67
N SER A 479 5.28 -7.50 8.05
CA SER A 479 4.61 -6.31 7.54
C SER A 479 4.19 -5.33 8.64
N VAL A 480 3.49 -5.82 9.66
CA VAL A 480 2.94 -4.96 10.72
C VAL A 480 4.04 -4.28 11.53
N PHE A 481 5.11 -5.01 11.84
CA PHE A 481 6.18 -4.51 12.71
C PHE A 481 7.44 -4.07 11.94
N GLY A 482 7.44 -4.18 10.61
CA GLY A 482 8.60 -3.85 9.77
C GLY A 482 9.80 -4.74 10.10
N LEU A 483 9.58 -6.01 10.40
CA LEU A 483 10.62 -6.97 10.74
C LEU A 483 11.30 -7.50 9.48
N MET A 484 12.51 -8.03 9.67
CA MET A 484 13.21 -8.76 8.62
C MET A 484 12.89 -10.26 8.71
N PRO A 485 13.00 -11.03 7.61
CA PRO A 485 12.73 -12.47 7.63
C PRO A 485 13.50 -13.23 8.72
N GLU A 486 14.73 -12.83 9.01
CA GLU A 486 15.55 -13.42 10.09
C GLU A 486 15.07 -13.13 11.52
N ASP A 487 14.11 -12.23 11.69
CA ASP A 487 13.50 -11.93 12.99
C ASP A 487 12.33 -12.85 13.32
N LEU A 488 11.77 -13.56 12.30
CA LEU A 488 10.70 -14.53 12.53
C LEU A 488 11.17 -15.73 13.35
N GLY A 489 10.31 -16.22 14.22
CA GLY A 489 10.61 -17.29 15.16
C GLY A 489 11.53 -16.88 16.32
N ARG A 490 11.93 -15.61 16.40
CA ARG A 490 12.95 -15.10 17.34
C ARG A 490 12.53 -13.86 18.08
N ALA A 491 12.19 -12.79 17.36
CA ALA A 491 11.77 -11.53 17.95
C ALA A 491 10.49 -11.68 18.77
N LEU A 492 10.37 -10.92 19.85
CA LEU A 492 9.25 -11.03 20.79
C LEU A 492 8.36 -9.80 20.74
N VAL A 493 7.12 -10.00 20.34
CA VAL A 493 6.08 -8.97 20.33
C VAL A 493 5.50 -8.83 21.73
N ILE A 494 5.49 -7.63 22.27
CA ILE A 494 4.82 -7.30 23.54
C ILE A 494 3.31 -7.31 23.29
N VAL A 495 2.60 -8.20 23.96
CA VAL A 495 1.14 -8.34 23.81
C VAL A 495 0.40 -7.55 24.87
N LYS A 496 0.93 -7.59 26.10
CA LYS A 496 0.34 -6.89 27.25
C LYS A 496 1.43 -6.45 28.23
N VAL A 497 1.26 -5.29 28.83
CA VAL A 497 2.15 -4.77 29.86
C VAL A 497 1.38 -4.71 31.18
N GLN A 498 1.98 -5.23 32.24
CA GLN A 498 1.42 -5.18 33.60
C GLN A 498 1.66 -3.79 34.19
N LYS A 499 0.67 -3.29 34.89
CA LYS A 499 0.77 -2.04 35.62
C LYS A 499 1.89 -2.15 36.69
N ASP A 500 2.68 -1.10 36.81
CA ASP A 500 3.78 -1.00 37.78
C ASP A 500 4.96 -2.00 37.58
N GLY A 501 5.05 -2.64 36.41
CA GLY A 501 6.19 -3.47 36.02
C GLY A 501 7.32 -2.68 35.32
N PRO A 502 8.54 -3.28 35.16
CA PRO A 502 9.67 -2.63 34.49
C PRO A 502 9.34 -2.13 33.08
N CYS A 503 8.58 -2.88 32.29
CA CYS A 503 8.14 -2.44 30.97
C CYS A 503 7.22 -1.22 31.04
N SER A 504 6.26 -1.20 31.97
CA SER A 504 5.34 -0.07 32.17
C SER A 504 6.10 1.20 32.57
N SER A 505 6.97 1.09 33.58
CA SER A 505 7.77 2.19 34.10
C SER A 505 8.71 2.78 33.06
N ALA A 506 9.18 1.98 32.12
CA ALA A 506 10.06 2.38 31.02
C ALA A 506 9.31 2.85 29.78
N GLY A 507 7.97 2.87 29.79
CA GLY A 507 7.15 3.30 28.66
C GLY A 507 7.15 2.31 27.47
N ILE A 508 7.40 1.02 27.71
CA ILE A 508 7.18 -0.04 26.73
C ILE A 508 5.68 -0.31 26.63
N LEU A 509 5.19 -0.50 25.42
CA LEU A 509 3.77 -0.58 25.10
C LEU A 509 3.41 -1.90 24.40
N PRO A 510 2.16 -2.34 24.49
CA PRO A 510 1.67 -3.39 23.60
C PRO A 510 1.89 -3.02 22.14
N GLY A 511 2.37 -3.98 21.33
CA GLY A 511 2.75 -3.76 19.94
C GLY A 511 4.23 -3.40 19.74
N ASP A 512 4.99 -3.12 20.78
CA ASP A 512 6.45 -3.03 20.66
C ASP A 512 7.05 -4.41 20.37
N VAL A 513 8.12 -4.46 19.59
CA VAL A 513 8.87 -5.70 19.35
C VAL A 513 10.25 -5.61 19.98
N LEU A 514 10.55 -6.51 20.88
CA LEU A 514 11.83 -6.61 21.55
C LEU A 514 12.86 -7.29 20.64
N LEU A 515 13.89 -6.55 20.24
CA LEU A 515 14.92 -7.02 19.31
C LEU A 515 16.23 -7.34 20.01
N MET A 516 16.63 -6.51 21.01
CA MET A 516 17.88 -6.66 21.71
C MET A 516 17.73 -6.40 23.23
N ALA A 517 18.54 -7.09 24.03
CA ALA A 517 18.62 -6.90 25.47
C ALA A 517 20.10 -6.93 25.90
N GLY A 518 20.58 -5.87 26.55
CA GLY A 518 21.98 -5.75 26.97
C GLY A 518 22.99 -5.88 25.82
N GLY A 519 22.66 -5.38 24.63
CA GLY A 519 23.50 -5.50 23.44
C GLY A 519 23.45 -6.87 22.72
N ASN A 520 22.72 -7.85 23.25
CA ASN A 520 22.55 -9.18 22.65
C ASN A 520 21.22 -9.26 21.90
N LYS A 521 21.21 -9.92 20.73
CA LYS A 521 19.98 -10.16 19.97
C LYS A 521 19.06 -11.08 20.77
N VAL A 522 17.78 -10.68 20.88
CA VAL A 522 16.73 -11.52 21.47
C VAL A 522 16.45 -12.66 20.49
N ASP A 523 16.37 -13.88 21.01
CA ASP A 523 16.17 -15.11 20.25
C ASP A 523 15.25 -16.03 21.07
N GLY A 524 13.97 -15.64 21.12
CA GLY A 524 12.96 -16.31 21.89
C GLY A 524 12.93 -15.96 23.39
N VAL A 525 11.93 -16.51 24.08
CA VAL A 525 11.64 -16.20 25.49
C VAL A 525 12.76 -16.67 26.42
N GLU A 526 13.24 -17.91 26.26
CA GLU A 526 14.25 -18.48 27.12
C GLU A 526 15.56 -17.68 27.13
N LYS A 527 16.01 -17.23 25.96
CA LYS A 527 17.20 -16.41 25.87
C LYS A 527 16.99 -15.05 26.49
N LEU A 528 15.82 -14.45 26.30
CA LEU A 528 15.48 -13.19 26.93
C LEU A 528 15.55 -13.32 28.46
N GLU A 529 14.92 -14.35 29.05
CA GLU A 529 14.92 -14.55 30.51
C GLU A 529 16.33 -14.68 31.12
N ARG A 530 17.28 -15.29 30.39
CA ARG A 530 18.69 -15.37 30.79
C ARG A 530 19.40 -14.01 30.74
N LEU A 531 18.99 -13.13 29.87
CA LEU A 531 19.59 -11.79 29.72
C LEU A 531 19.04 -10.79 30.75
N LEU A 532 17.87 -11.07 31.35
CA LEU A 532 17.25 -10.18 32.33
C LEU A 532 17.93 -10.29 33.69
N PRO A 533 18.49 -9.19 34.25
CA PRO A 533 19.11 -9.21 35.57
C PRO A 533 18.06 -9.40 36.69
N SER A 534 18.53 -9.71 37.87
CA SER A 534 17.68 -9.79 39.07
C SER A 534 17.47 -8.41 39.72
N SER A 535 18.35 -7.44 39.45
CA SER A 535 18.27 -6.05 39.89
C SER A 535 19.17 -5.16 39.04
N GLY A 536 18.91 -3.86 39.03
CA GLY A 536 19.70 -2.89 38.29
C GLY A 536 19.09 -2.49 36.97
N LYS A 537 19.90 -1.99 36.05
CA LYS A 537 19.50 -1.39 34.80
C LYS A 537 19.89 -2.25 33.61
N LEU A 538 18.98 -2.42 32.64
CA LEU A 538 19.24 -3.09 31.37
C LEU A 538 18.70 -2.25 30.21
N THR A 539 19.55 -1.90 29.25
CA THR A 539 19.12 -1.25 28.03
C THR A 539 18.58 -2.31 27.03
N VAL A 540 17.36 -2.12 26.57
CA VAL A 540 16.74 -2.94 25.52
C VAL A 540 16.55 -2.11 24.26
N THR A 541 16.56 -2.77 23.09
CA THR A 541 16.14 -2.16 21.84
C THR A 541 14.78 -2.72 21.48
N VAL A 542 13.80 -1.85 21.40
CA VAL A 542 12.45 -2.17 20.91
C VAL A 542 12.21 -1.52 19.56
N ARG A 543 11.43 -2.19 18.71
CA ARG A 543 10.90 -1.61 17.47
C ARG A 543 9.48 -1.16 17.74
N ARG A 544 9.22 0.12 17.54
CA ARG A 544 7.89 0.76 17.62
C ARG A 544 7.67 1.58 16.38
N ASN A 545 6.54 1.38 15.71
CA ASN A 545 6.20 2.09 14.48
C ASN A 545 7.32 2.01 13.43
N GLN A 546 7.90 0.80 13.29
CA GLN A 546 9.02 0.49 12.38
C GLN A 546 10.33 1.23 12.68
N GLU A 547 10.44 1.90 13.84
CA GLU A 547 11.67 2.54 14.33
C GLU A 547 12.26 1.82 15.53
N ASN A 548 13.58 1.68 15.53
CA ASN A 548 14.29 1.13 16.67
C ASN A 548 14.50 2.21 17.74
N ARG A 549 14.13 1.90 18.98
CA ARG A 549 14.29 2.77 20.16
C ARG A 549 15.06 2.03 21.23
N LYS A 550 16.01 2.71 21.86
CA LYS A 550 16.67 2.20 23.06
C LYS A 550 15.89 2.66 24.27
N VAL A 551 15.56 1.73 25.14
CA VAL A 551 14.78 1.95 26.36
C VAL A 551 15.52 1.31 27.53
N ASP A 552 15.60 1.99 28.64
CA ASP A 552 16.26 1.51 29.85
C ASP A 552 15.23 0.93 30.82
N LEU A 553 15.31 -0.36 31.07
CA LEU A 553 14.50 -1.07 32.05
C LEU A 553 15.20 -0.99 33.42
N GLN A 554 14.44 -0.74 34.44
CA GLN A 554 14.90 -0.78 35.86
C GLN A 554 14.26 -2.01 36.52
N PHE A 555 15.10 -2.89 37.10
CA PHE A 555 14.68 -4.12 37.78
C PHE A 555 14.87 -3.99 39.30
#